data_94eb115bdd1cdb6feab8d0a569af01d2
#
_entry.id   94eb115bdd1cdb6feab8d0a569af01d2
#
_cell.length_a   1.000
_cell.length_b   1.000
_cell.length_c   1.000
_cell.angle_alpha   90.00
_cell.angle_beta   90.00
_cell.angle_gamma   90.00
#
_symmetry.space_group_name_H-M   'P 1'
#
loop_
_entity.id
_entity.type
_entity.pdbx_description
1 polymer ?
#
loop_
_entity_poly.entity_id
_entity_poly.type
_entity_poly.pdbx_seq_one_letter_code
_entity_poly.pdbx_strand_id
1 'polypeptide(L)' 'MNDELDIWRSAKLLVDRYGGEEALRLAAVRADGLLAQGDADGHAVWREILRAVGGS' A
#
# COMPACT_ATOMS: atom_id res chain seq x y z
N MET A 1 -4.68 11.12 -9.27
CA MET A 1 -4.92 11.60 -7.91
C MET A 1 -5.30 10.46 -7.01
N ASN A 2 -4.69 10.42 -5.83
CA ASN A 2 -4.89 9.31 -4.90
C ASN A 2 -5.95 9.68 -3.87
N ASP A 3 -7.18 9.29 -4.13
CA ASP A 3 -8.23 9.50 -3.16
C ASP A 3 -8.46 8.17 -2.41
N GLU A 4 -9.36 8.23 -1.44
CA GLU A 4 -9.65 7.11 -0.57
C GLU A 4 -10.11 5.87 -1.34
N LEU A 5 -10.89 6.10 -2.39
CA LEU A 5 -11.41 5.02 -3.22
C LEU A 5 -10.29 4.30 -3.96
N ASP A 6 -9.33 5.06 -4.48
CA ASP A 6 -8.19 4.48 -5.19
C ASP A 6 -7.31 3.66 -4.24
N ILE A 7 -7.13 4.14 -3.03
CA ILE A 7 -6.37 3.44 -1.98
C ILE A 7 -7.04 2.08 -1.68
N TRP A 8 -8.35 2.09 -1.45
CA TRP A 8 -9.09 0.86 -1.16
C TRP A 8 -9.04 -0.12 -2.32
N ARG A 9 -9.18 0.39 -3.54
CA ARG A 9 -9.13 -0.43 -4.73
C ARG A 9 -7.76 -1.10 -4.87
N SER A 10 -6.70 -0.36 -4.65
CA SER A 10 -5.34 -0.89 -4.71
C SER A 10 -5.12 -1.96 -3.64
N ALA A 11 -5.57 -1.68 -2.42
CA ALA A 11 -5.44 -2.64 -1.33
C ALA A 11 -6.19 -3.94 -1.63
N LYS A 12 -7.42 -3.82 -2.15
CA LYS A 12 -8.23 -4.99 -2.49
C LYS A 12 -7.56 -5.82 -3.57
N LEU A 13 -7.01 -5.19 -4.59
CA LEU A 13 -6.32 -5.90 -5.65
C LEU A 13 -5.12 -6.68 -5.11
N LEU A 14 -4.37 -6.09 -4.22
CA LEU A 14 -3.23 -6.76 -3.60
C LEU A 14 -3.67 -7.97 -2.77
N VAL A 15 -4.71 -7.80 -1.98
CA VAL A 15 -5.24 -8.90 -1.15
C VAL A 15 -5.78 -10.02 -2.03
N ASP A 16 -6.51 -9.67 -3.08
CA ASP A 16 -7.08 -10.66 -3.99
C ASP A 16 -5.99 -11.44 -4.73
N ARG A 17 -4.87 -10.79 -5.01
CA ARG A 17 -3.80 -11.39 -5.79
C ARG A 17 -2.82 -12.19 -4.95
N TYR A 18 -2.47 -11.70 -3.78
CA TYR A 18 -1.39 -12.28 -2.96
C TYR A 18 -1.83 -12.81 -1.61
N GLY A 19 -3.05 -12.48 -1.18
CA GLY A 19 -3.49 -12.78 0.17
C GLY A 19 -3.11 -11.66 1.14
N GLY A 20 -3.76 -11.62 2.29
CA GLY A 20 -3.60 -10.53 3.25
C GLY A 20 -2.18 -10.36 3.78
N GLU A 21 -1.53 -11.46 4.18
CA GLU A 21 -0.17 -11.41 4.73
C GLU A 21 0.84 -10.91 3.72
N GLU A 22 0.79 -11.48 2.52
CA GLU A 22 1.74 -11.11 1.48
C GLU A 22 1.49 -9.69 1.00
N ALA A 23 0.22 -9.29 0.92
CA ALA A 23 -0.13 -7.92 0.55
C ALA A 23 0.43 -6.90 1.55
N LEU A 24 0.36 -7.22 2.85
CA LEU A 24 0.94 -6.36 3.88
C LEU A 24 2.45 -6.22 3.70
N ARG A 25 3.11 -7.34 3.46
CA ARG A 25 4.56 -7.34 3.26
C ARG A 25 4.96 -6.52 2.05
N LEU A 26 4.26 -6.74 0.92
CA LEU A 26 4.54 -6.01 -0.31
C LEU A 26 4.35 -4.51 -0.13
N ALA A 27 3.26 -4.11 0.51
CA ALA A 27 3.00 -2.70 0.74
C ALA A 27 4.05 -2.06 1.64
N ALA A 28 4.48 -2.79 2.68
CA ALA A 28 5.51 -2.28 3.59
C ALA A 28 6.85 -2.11 2.88
N VAL A 29 7.25 -3.11 2.10
CA VAL A 29 8.51 -3.05 1.34
C VAL A 29 8.49 -1.91 0.34
N ARG A 30 7.34 -1.74 -0.34
CA ARG A 30 7.20 -0.67 -1.32
C ARG A 30 7.29 0.71 -0.67
N ALA A 31 6.60 0.88 0.47
CA ALA A 31 6.64 2.14 1.21
C ALA A 31 8.06 2.47 1.65
N ASP A 32 8.77 1.49 2.20
CA ASP A 32 10.15 1.68 2.65
C ASP A 32 11.08 2.03 1.50
N GLY A 33 10.91 1.36 0.36
CA GLY A 33 11.74 1.62 -0.82
C GLY A 33 11.55 3.04 -1.35
N LEU A 34 10.32 3.50 -1.37
CA LEU A 34 10.02 4.86 -1.82
C LEU A 34 10.61 5.91 -0.88
N LEU A 35 10.53 5.66 0.42
CA LEU A 35 11.12 6.57 1.40
C LEU A 35 12.64 6.64 1.21
N ALA A 36 13.29 5.51 0.99
CA ALA A 36 14.72 5.45 0.76
C ALA A 36 15.14 6.20 -0.50
N GLN A 37 14.25 6.27 -1.49
CA GLN A 37 14.50 7.02 -2.72
C GLN A 37 14.20 8.50 -2.59
N GLY A 38 13.71 8.95 -1.45
CA GLY A 38 13.34 10.33 -1.22
C GLY A 38 11.95 10.69 -1.74
N ASP A 39 11.13 9.70 -2.08
CA ASP A 39 9.77 9.92 -2.57
C ASP A 39 8.80 9.89 -1.40
N ALA A 40 8.68 11.02 -0.71
CA ALA A 40 7.82 11.13 0.46
C ALA A 40 6.34 10.95 0.12
N ASP A 41 5.92 11.47 -1.02
CA ASP A 41 4.51 11.35 -1.45
C ASP A 41 4.15 9.91 -1.76
N GLY A 42 5.01 9.21 -2.49
CA GLY A 42 4.80 7.81 -2.80
C GLY A 42 4.81 6.94 -1.54
N HIS A 43 5.71 7.25 -0.62
CA HIS A 43 5.76 6.57 0.67
C HIS A 43 4.44 6.73 1.43
N ALA A 44 3.91 7.96 1.48
CA ALA A 44 2.66 8.23 2.18
C ALA A 44 1.49 7.45 1.56
N VAL A 45 1.42 7.40 0.23
CA VAL A 45 0.38 6.65 -0.47
C VAL A 45 0.45 5.17 -0.11
N TRP A 46 1.65 4.58 -0.16
CA TRP A 46 1.81 3.16 0.13
C TRP A 46 1.58 2.85 1.60
N ARG A 47 1.85 3.79 2.51
CA ARG A 47 1.49 3.65 3.92
C ARG A 47 -0.02 3.56 4.09
N GLU A 48 -0.77 4.34 3.33
CA GLU A 48 -2.24 4.26 3.37
C GLU A 48 -2.76 2.96 2.79
N ILE A 49 -2.13 2.46 1.71
CA ILE A 49 -2.48 1.17 1.14
C ILE A 49 -2.21 0.06 2.17
N LEU A 50 -1.09 0.12 2.85
CA LEU A 50 -0.73 -0.83 3.90
C LEU A 50 -1.80 -0.84 5.00
N ARG A 51 -2.23 0.33 5.43
CA ARG A 51 -3.26 0.46 6.46
C ARG A 51 -4.59 -0.13 5.99
N ALA A 52 -4.95 0.12 4.75
CA ALA A 52 -6.19 -0.41 4.18
C ALA A 52 -6.14 -1.94 4.09
N VAL A 53 -5.00 -2.51 3.69
CA VAL A 53 -4.82 -3.96 3.64
C VAL A 53 -4.98 -4.54 5.05
N GLY A 54 -4.37 -3.93 6.04
CA GLY A 54 -4.45 -4.39 7.42
C GLY A 54 -5.84 -4.29 8.02
N GLY A 55 -6.66 -3.38 7.50
CA GLY A 55 -8.03 -3.18 7.99
C GLY A 55 -9.08 -4.03 7.29
N SER A 56 -8.70 -4.77 6.28
CA SER A 56 -9.68 -5.56 5.50
C SER A 56 -9.87 -7.00 6.00
#